data_1ca080f3575d2e7063352416890dec69
#
_entry.id   1ca080f3575d2e7063352416890dec69
#
_cell.length_a   1.000
_cell.length_b   1.000
_cell.length_c   1.000
_cell.angle_alpha   90.00
_cell.angle_beta   90.00
_cell.angle_gamma   90.00
#
_symmetry.space_group_name_H-M   'P 1'
#
loop_
_entity.id
_entity.type
_entity.pdbx_description
1 polymer ?
#
loop_
_entity_poly.entity_id
_entity_poly.type
_entity_poly.pdbx_seq_one_letter_code
_entity_poly.pdbx_strand_id
1 'polypeptide(L)'
;MLQVLGAGVAGGLAWSGCATAAPRVPKSKPNIVFILADDLGYGDLGCYGQRMIKTPHLDAMAAEGIRFTQCYAGSTVCAPSRCALMTGMHMGHAFIRGNARIPLRPGDTTVAETLKKAGYATGLVGKWGLGEPDTTGVPNRKGFDEFFGYLNQNHAHNTYPTYLWRNTTRVPIEGNTERPDKPGVCAECKTFSNDLFTEEALSFIERHKNGPFFLYLAYTIPHANNEKGAATGDGMEVPDYGEYANKPWPNPQKGKAALISRLDRDVGRLLAKLRELGLDENTIVFFTSDNGPHKEGGAPPEFFQSSGPLRGIKRDLYEGGIRVPMIARWPGVVPRGRSDQVWAFWDFLPTAAELAGVPAPQGLDGRSALPLLLGETKQIHEFLYWEFHERGFTRAVRMGDWKAVSLGKDQPLELYDLSKDIGEKNNVASDHPKIVERIEKYLKSARTISEHWPLK
;
A
#
# COMPACT_ATOMS: atom_id res chain seq x y z
N MET A 1 -40.95 34.43 -66.32
CA MET A 1 -39.91 35.04 -65.54
C MET A 1 -40.41 35.14 -64.10
N LEU A 2 -40.08 34.18 -63.24
CA LEU A 2 -40.28 34.27 -61.82
C LEU A 2 -39.01 33.75 -61.17
N GLN A 3 -38.29 34.62 -60.45
CA GLN A 3 -37.15 34.27 -59.59
C GLN A 3 -37.70 33.81 -58.26
N VAL A 4 -37.24 32.62 -57.81
CA VAL A 4 -37.48 32.11 -56.47
C VAL A 4 -36.19 32.26 -55.70
N LEU A 5 -36.15 33.11 -54.68
CA LEU A 5 -35.09 33.28 -53.69
C LEU A 5 -35.22 32.17 -52.64
N GLY A 6 -34.23 31.30 -52.57
CA GLY A 6 -34.10 30.33 -51.50
C GLY A 6 -33.26 30.89 -50.33
N ALA A 7 -33.89 31.03 -49.18
CA ALA A 7 -33.18 31.37 -47.90
C ALA A 7 -32.67 30.10 -47.22
N GLY A 8 -31.38 29.93 -47.17
CA GLY A 8 -30.73 28.86 -46.44
C GLY A 8 -30.53 29.26 -44.97
N VAL A 9 -31.17 28.53 -44.05
CA VAL A 9 -30.97 28.66 -42.61
C VAL A 9 -29.81 27.74 -42.20
N ALA A 10 -28.66 28.32 -41.88
CA ALA A 10 -27.52 27.63 -41.29
C ALA A 10 -27.75 27.50 -39.77
N GLY A 11 -28.18 26.33 -39.34
CA GLY A 11 -28.26 25.98 -37.90
C GLY A 11 -26.88 25.65 -37.32
N GLY A 12 -26.28 26.61 -36.64
CA GLY A 12 -25.04 26.38 -35.88
C GLY A 12 -25.33 25.59 -34.60
N LEU A 13 -24.92 24.33 -34.55
CA LEU A 13 -24.86 23.55 -33.29
C LEU A 13 -23.70 24.09 -32.44
N ALA A 14 -24.05 24.92 -31.45
CA ALA A 14 -23.11 25.30 -30.41
C ALA A 14 -22.84 24.09 -29.50
N TRP A 15 -21.71 23.46 -29.64
CA TRP A 15 -21.18 22.52 -28.65
C TRP A 15 -20.81 23.33 -27.39
N SER A 16 -21.66 23.26 -26.36
CA SER A 16 -21.28 23.71 -25.01
C SER A 16 -20.23 22.74 -24.46
N GLY A 17 -18.97 23.04 -24.68
CA GLY A 17 -17.88 22.38 -23.99
C GLY A 17 -18.01 22.66 -22.49
N CYS A 18 -18.39 21.66 -21.69
CA CYS A 18 -18.19 21.71 -20.24
C CYS A 18 -16.67 21.82 -19.99
N ALA A 19 -16.19 23.04 -19.82
CA ALA A 19 -14.87 23.28 -19.26
C ALA A 19 -14.88 22.77 -17.82
N THR A 20 -14.34 21.59 -17.59
CA THR A 20 -14.07 21.10 -16.24
C THR A 20 -13.06 22.06 -15.62
N ALA A 21 -13.49 22.83 -14.61
CA ALA A 21 -12.60 23.70 -13.85
C ALA A 21 -11.42 22.85 -13.34
N ALA A 22 -10.19 23.35 -13.50
CA ALA A 22 -9.01 22.69 -12.97
C ALA A 22 -9.21 22.41 -11.46
N PRO A 23 -8.88 21.21 -10.98
CA PRO A 23 -9.05 20.85 -9.59
C PRO A 23 -8.29 21.85 -8.72
N ARG A 24 -8.99 22.50 -7.80
CA ARG A 24 -8.38 23.44 -6.86
C ARG A 24 -8.10 22.70 -5.56
N VAL A 25 -6.82 22.52 -5.23
CA VAL A 25 -6.44 22.08 -3.88
C VAL A 25 -7.00 23.11 -2.88
N PRO A 26 -7.78 22.68 -1.88
CA PRO A 26 -8.31 23.60 -0.87
C PRO A 26 -7.19 24.37 -0.17
N LYS A 27 -7.47 25.61 0.23
CA LYS A 27 -6.50 26.43 1.01
C LYS A 27 -6.28 25.88 2.43
N SER A 28 -7.24 25.08 2.95
CA SER A 28 -7.11 24.39 4.24
C SER A 28 -6.28 23.11 4.08
N LYS A 29 -5.49 22.78 5.09
CA LYS A 29 -4.77 21.51 5.17
C LYS A 29 -5.77 20.35 5.20
N PRO A 30 -5.73 19.39 4.25
CA PRO A 30 -6.65 18.25 4.27
C PRO A 30 -6.28 17.28 5.37
N ASN A 31 -7.25 16.53 5.88
CA ASN A 31 -6.96 15.31 6.61
C ASN A 31 -6.37 14.28 5.64
N ILE A 32 -5.45 13.47 6.14
CA ILE A 32 -4.80 12.41 5.35
C ILE A 32 -5.06 11.08 6.03
N VAL A 33 -5.73 10.17 5.35
CA VAL A 33 -5.93 8.80 5.80
C VAL A 33 -5.21 7.86 4.84
N PHE A 34 -4.27 7.08 5.34
CA PHE A 34 -3.54 6.08 4.57
C PHE A 34 -3.87 4.69 5.09
N ILE A 35 -4.64 3.93 4.32
CA ILE A 35 -5.07 2.57 4.65
C ILE A 35 -4.14 1.59 3.94
N LEU A 36 -3.46 0.73 4.70
CA LEU A 36 -2.54 -0.27 4.20
C LEU A 36 -3.02 -1.67 4.57
N ALA A 37 -3.28 -2.51 3.57
CA ALA A 37 -3.45 -3.95 3.73
C ALA A 37 -2.09 -4.64 3.83
N ASP A 38 -2.06 -5.84 4.39
CA ASP A 38 -0.88 -6.68 4.54
C ASP A 38 -1.01 -7.89 3.61
N ASP A 39 -0.13 -8.02 2.60
CA ASP A 39 -0.12 -9.11 1.62
C ASP A 39 -1.36 -9.19 0.69
N LEU A 40 -2.04 -8.09 0.43
CA LEU A 40 -3.16 -8.06 -0.53
C LEU A 40 -2.62 -8.00 -1.96
N GLY A 41 -3.04 -8.93 -2.80
CA GLY A 41 -2.60 -9.01 -4.19
C GLY A 41 -3.22 -7.95 -5.10
N TYR A 42 -2.53 -7.65 -6.20
CA TYR A 42 -3.00 -6.72 -7.24
C TYR A 42 -4.39 -7.11 -7.78
N GLY A 43 -4.66 -8.42 -7.92
CA GLY A 43 -5.91 -8.97 -8.44
C GLY A 43 -6.96 -9.30 -7.38
N ASP A 44 -6.79 -8.92 -6.12
CA ASP A 44 -7.71 -9.31 -5.04
C ASP A 44 -8.93 -8.38 -4.88
N LEU A 45 -8.99 -7.24 -5.58
CA LEU A 45 -10.12 -6.29 -5.53
C LEU A 45 -10.99 -6.35 -6.79
N GLY A 46 -12.30 -6.14 -6.66
CA GLY A 46 -13.26 -6.12 -7.77
C GLY A 46 -12.87 -5.10 -8.83
N CYS A 47 -12.51 -3.86 -8.44
CA CYS A 47 -12.05 -2.81 -9.35
C CYS A 47 -10.71 -3.11 -10.03
N TYR A 48 -9.97 -4.14 -9.60
CA TYR A 48 -8.76 -4.68 -10.26
C TYR A 48 -9.00 -6.02 -10.96
N GLY A 49 -10.26 -6.48 -11.06
CA GLY A 49 -10.64 -7.64 -11.85
C GLY A 49 -11.02 -8.90 -11.05
N GLN A 50 -11.03 -8.85 -9.71
CA GLN A 50 -11.50 -9.95 -8.87
C GLN A 50 -12.99 -10.24 -9.10
N ARG A 51 -13.35 -11.51 -9.26
CA ARG A 51 -14.75 -11.94 -9.52
C ARG A 51 -15.32 -12.85 -8.44
N MET A 52 -14.46 -13.47 -7.65
CA MET A 52 -14.85 -14.46 -6.64
C MET A 52 -14.97 -13.85 -5.25
N ILE A 53 -14.15 -12.83 -4.94
CA ILE A 53 -14.15 -12.09 -3.70
C ILE A 53 -14.85 -10.75 -3.94
N LYS A 54 -15.71 -10.33 -3.01
CA LYS A 54 -16.48 -9.09 -3.13
C LYS A 54 -15.85 -7.97 -2.32
N THR A 55 -15.67 -6.81 -2.98
CA THR A 55 -15.10 -5.60 -2.39
C THR A 55 -15.89 -4.36 -2.76
N PRO A 56 -17.23 -4.31 -2.48
CA PRO A 56 -18.11 -3.26 -2.99
C PRO A 56 -17.74 -1.86 -2.48
N HIS A 57 -17.20 -1.73 -1.26
CA HIS A 57 -16.84 -0.43 -0.70
C HIS A 57 -15.55 0.12 -1.31
N LEU A 58 -14.55 -0.73 -1.54
CA LEU A 58 -13.32 -0.37 -2.26
C LEU A 58 -13.59 -0.11 -3.74
N ASP A 59 -14.49 -0.86 -4.35
CA ASP A 59 -14.93 -0.63 -5.73
C ASP A 59 -15.64 0.73 -5.86
N ALA A 60 -16.51 1.07 -4.89
CA ALA A 60 -17.14 2.38 -4.82
C ALA A 60 -16.12 3.50 -4.58
N MET A 61 -15.14 3.28 -3.66
CA MET A 61 -14.03 4.23 -3.43
C MET A 61 -13.24 4.50 -4.71
N ALA A 62 -12.96 3.46 -5.51
CA ALA A 62 -12.30 3.58 -6.80
C ALA A 62 -13.14 4.32 -7.85
N ALA A 63 -14.46 4.14 -7.84
CA ALA A 63 -15.39 4.84 -8.72
C ALA A 63 -15.57 6.34 -8.34
N GLU A 64 -15.37 6.67 -7.06
CA GLU A 64 -15.46 8.04 -6.54
C GLU A 64 -14.12 8.79 -6.59
N GLY A 65 -12.99 8.09 -6.83
CA GLY A 65 -11.65 8.62 -6.87
C GLY A 65 -10.85 8.18 -8.10
N ILE A 66 -9.53 8.14 -7.96
CA ILE A 66 -8.59 7.67 -8.99
C ILE A 66 -8.01 6.31 -8.60
N ARG A 67 -8.01 5.38 -9.55
CA ARG A 67 -7.39 4.06 -9.44
C ARG A 67 -6.10 4.04 -10.24
N PHE A 68 -4.97 3.86 -9.56
CA PHE A 68 -3.68 3.74 -10.22
C PHE A 68 -3.41 2.28 -10.59
N THR A 69 -3.02 2.05 -11.84
CA THR A 69 -2.67 0.71 -12.32
C THR A 69 -1.18 0.40 -12.16
N GLN A 70 -0.35 1.40 -11.88
CA GLN A 70 1.11 1.30 -11.83
C GLN A 70 1.69 1.94 -10.56
N CYS A 71 1.13 1.60 -9.40
CA CYS A 71 1.69 1.94 -8.11
C CYS A 71 2.56 0.80 -7.58
N TYR A 72 3.69 1.14 -6.96
CA TYR A 72 4.67 0.19 -6.48
C TYR A 72 4.89 0.29 -4.98
N ALA A 73 4.85 -0.86 -4.32
CA ALA A 73 5.31 -1.01 -2.95
C ALA A 73 6.80 -0.69 -2.81
N GLY A 74 7.21 -0.32 -1.62
CA GLY A 74 8.60 0.01 -1.33
C GLY A 74 9.54 -1.19 -1.41
N SER A 75 9.03 -2.38 -1.16
CA SER A 75 9.73 -3.66 -1.23
C SER A 75 8.74 -4.79 -1.48
N THR A 76 9.24 -6.01 -1.66
CA THR A 76 8.45 -7.22 -1.82
C THR A 76 8.10 -7.93 -0.50
N VAL A 77 8.43 -7.31 0.66
CA VAL A 77 8.05 -7.77 2.02
C VAL A 77 7.76 -6.58 2.93
N CYS A 78 7.08 -6.86 4.05
CA CYS A 78 6.42 -5.87 4.90
C CYS A 78 7.33 -4.76 5.46
N ALA A 79 8.34 -5.08 6.31
CA ALA A 79 9.10 -4.05 7.02
C ALA A 79 9.83 -3.07 6.09
N PRO A 80 10.60 -3.51 5.09
CA PRO A 80 11.29 -2.59 4.19
C PRO A 80 10.31 -1.78 3.33
N SER A 81 9.17 -2.35 2.94
CA SER A 81 8.14 -1.62 2.20
C SER A 81 7.55 -0.48 3.05
N ARG A 82 7.23 -0.76 4.32
CA ARG A 82 6.76 0.23 5.29
C ARG A 82 7.83 1.27 5.61
N CYS A 83 9.12 0.87 5.64
CA CYS A 83 10.24 1.79 5.79
C CYS A 83 10.30 2.79 4.62
N ALA A 84 10.19 2.32 3.38
CA ALA A 84 10.18 3.18 2.20
C ALA A 84 9.00 4.17 2.22
N LEU A 85 7.79 3.69 2.58
CA LEU A 85 6.59 4.53 2.73
C LEU A 85 6.79 5.64 3.76
N MET A 86 7.37 5.30 4.91
CA MET A 86 7.54 6.25 6.02
C MET A 86 8.68 7.23 5.80
N THR A 87 9.78 6.82 5.13
CA THR A 87 11.03 7.61 5.07
C THR A 87 11.27 8.29 3.73
N GLY A 88 10.50 7.95 2.68
CA GLY A 88 10.72 8.50 1.34
C GLY A 88 11.99 8.00 0.64
N MET A 89 12.54 6.86 1.10
CA MET A 89 13.76 6.26 0.57
C MET A 89 13.47 4.91 -0.10
N HIS A 90 13.97 4.69 -1.31
CA HIS A 90 13.88 3.36 -1.96
C HIS A 90 14.90 2.37 -1.35
N MET A 91 14.79 1.08 -1.69
CA MET A 91 15.58 0.02 -1.05
C MET A 91 17.10 0.18 -1.18
N GLY A 92 17.59 0.89 -2.17
CA GLY A 92 19.03 1.16 -2.30
C GLY A 92 19.59 2.11 -1.23
N HIS A 93 18.76 2.95 -0.63
CA HIS A 93 19.15 3.99 0.34
C HIS A 93 18.45 3.85 1.69
N ALA A 94 17.31 3.16 1.77
CA ALA A 94 16.62 2.89 3.02
C ALA A 94 17.52 2.15 4.02
N PHE A 95 17.35 2.43 5.31
CA PHE A 95 18.11 1.77 6.37
C PHE A 95 17.61 0.33 6.59
N ILE A 96 16.28 0.11 6.56
CA ILE A 96 15.65 -1.20 6.70
C ILE A 96 15.35 -1.74 5.30
N ARG A 97 16.06 -2.81 4.86
CA ARG A 97 15.93 -3.40 3.53
C ARG A 97 15.43 -4.85 3.55
N GLY A 98 14.96 -5.35 4.70
CA GLY A 98 14.42 -6.70 4.90
C GLY A 98 13.69 -6.83 6.23
N ASN A 99 13.09 -7.98 6.50
CA ASN A 99 12.29 -8.25 7.71
C ASN A 99 13.15 -8.58 8.96
N ALA A 100 14.33 -8.00 9.12
CA ALA A 100 15.09 -8.09 10.36
C ALA A 100 14.53 -7.15 11.43
N ARG A 101 14.78 -7.46 12.71
CA ARG A 101 14.37 -6.62 13.86
C ARG A 101 15.32 -5.43 14.04
N ILE A 102 15.47 -4.63 12.99
CA ILE A 102 16.29 -3.42 12.97
C ILE A 102 15.36 -2.22 13.11
N PRO A 103 15.52 -1.38 14.14
CA PRO A 103 14.66 -0.22 14.33
C PRO A 103 15.10 0.95 13.44
N LEU A 104 14.18 1.84 13.09
CA LEU A 104 14.51 3.15 12.51
C LEU A 104 15.47 3.91 13.41
N ARG A 105 16.45 4.60 12.80
CA ARG A 105 17.43 5.43 13.50
C ARG A 105 16.80 6.76 13.94
N PRO A 106 17.38 7.47 14.90
CA PRO A 106 16.93 8.80 15.28
C PRO A 106 16.86 9.77 14.09
N GLY A 107 17.83 9.68 13.16
CA GLY A 107 17.93 10.56 11.99
C GLY A 107 17.02 10.16 10.81
N ASP A 108 16.37 9.02 10.83
CA ASP A 108 15.44 8.61 9.78
C ASP A 108 14.11 9.37 9.97
N THR A 109 13.96 10.50 9.27
CA THR A 109 12.74 11.32 9.33
C THR A 109 11.57 10.59 8.66
N THR A 110 10.42 10.58 9.32
CA THR A 110 9.20 9.92 8.81
C THR A 110 8.16 10.93 8.31
N VAL A 111 7.18 10.42 7.57
CA VAL A 111 6.00 11.18 7.16
C VAL A 111 5.25 11.74 8.39
N ALA A 112 5.14 10.97 9.48
CA ALA A 112 4.46 11.43 10.69
C ALA A 112 5.21 12.57 11.38
N GLU A 113 6.55 12.51 11.48
CA GLU A 113 7.36 13.61 12.00
C GLU A 113 7.21 14.89 11.14
N THR A 114 7.12 14.72 9.82
CA THR A 114 6.94 15.85 8.87
C THR A 114 5.55 16.49 9.03
N LEU A 115 4.51 15.68 9.10
CA LEU A 115 3.13 16.16 9.26
C LEU A 115 2.88 16.73 10.66
N LYS A 116 3.48 16.16 11.71
CA LYS A 116 3.41 16.70 13.07
C LYS A 116 4.00 18.12 13.14
N LYS A 117 5.15 18.37 12.50
CA LYS A 117 5.72 19.71 12.36
C LYS A 117 4.79 20.68 11.61
N ALA A 118 3.95 20.15 10.72
CA ALA A 118 2.92 20.92 10.03
C ALA A 118 1.63 21.11 10.87
N GLY A 119 1.58 20.65 12.12
CA GLY A 119 0.46 20.84 13.04
C GLY A 119 -0.65 19.78 12.91
N TYR A 120 -0.36 18.62 12.29
CA TYR A 120 -1.29 17.49 12.25
C TYR A 120 -1.27 16.72 13.58
N ALA A 121 -2.44 16.30 14.04
CA ALA A 121 -2.55 15.18 14.97
C ALA A 121 -2.21 13.89 14.21
N THR A 122 -1.37 13.02 14.80
CA THR A 122 -0.83 11.87 14.07
C THR A 122 -1.15 10.57 14.80
N GLY A 123 -1.87 9.67 14.12
CA GLY A 123 -2.26 8.36 14.64
C GLY A 123 -1.76 7.21 13.78
N LEU A 124 -1.28 6.15 14.45
CA LEU A 124 -1.00 4.86 13.86
C LEU A 124 -1.86 3.80 14.51
N VAL A 125 -2.64 3.08 13.73
CA VAL A 125 -3.45 1.96 14.19
C VAL A 125 -3.09 0.71 13.36
N GLY A 126 -2.74 -0.39 14.04
CA GLY A 126 -2.39 -1.66 13.40
C GLY A 126 -0.90 -2.00 13.45
N LYS A 127 -0.36 -2.53 12.35
CA LYS A 127 1.00 -3.07 12.27
C LYS A 127 2.04 -2.00 11.93
N TRP A 128 3.06 -1.84 12.81
CA TRP A 128 4.19 -0.95 12.58
C TRP A 128 5.36 -1.63 11.85
N GLY A 129 6.12 -2.45 12.55
CA GLY A 129 7.21 -3.25 12.00
C GLY A 129 8.56 -2.55 11.84
N LEU A 130 8.73 -1.33 12.35
CA LEU A 130 9.95 -0.52 12.16
C LEU A 130 10.63 -0.15 13.49
N GLY A 131 10.25 -0.81 14.59
CA GLY A 131 10.85 -0.62 15.90
C GLY A 131 10.33 -1.61 16.94
N GLU A 132 11.22 -2.04 17.82
CA GLU A 132 10.92 -2.89 18.97
C GLU A 132 10.74 -2.01 20.23
N PRO A 133 10.16 -2.54 21.34
CA PRO A 133 10.06 -1.81 22.58
C PRO A 133 11.42 -1.20 22.99
N ASP A 134 11.38 0.01 23.54
CA ASP A 134 12.53 0.76 24.05
C ASP A 134 13.56 1.21 22.99
N THR A 135 13.31 0.93 21.70
CA THR A 135 14.18 1.39 20.62
C THR A 135 13.84 2.80 20.12
N THR A 136 14.72 3.38 19.30
CA THR A 136 14.50 4.66 18.63
C THR A 136 13.41 4.60 17.57
N GLY A 137 13.08 3.40 17.08
CA GLY A 137 12.12 3.17 16.00
C GLY A 137 10.68 3.02 16.45
N VAL A 138 10.33 3.12 17.74
CA VAL A 138 8.93 3.03 18.18
C VAL A 138 8.07 4.18 17.62
N PRO A 139 6.78 3.96 17.32
CA PRO A 139 5.93 4.96 16.67
C PRO A 139 5.94 6.34 17.33
N ASN A 140 5.87 6.40 18.66
CA ASN A 140 5.84 7.66 19.40
C ASN A 140 7.16 8.45 19.33
N ARG A 141 8.30 7.81 19.04
CA ARG A 141 9.58 8.46 18.75
C ARG A 141 9.75 8.80 17.27
N LYS A 142 8.83 8.33 16.44
CA LYS A 142 8.79 8.51 14.98
C LYS A 142 7.61 9.36 14.51
N GLY A 143 7.14 10.25 15.40
CA GLY A 143 6.20 11.32 15.08
C GLY A 143 4.73 10.99 15.29
N PHE A 144 4.36 9.78 15.69
CA PHE A 144 2.97 9.46 16.01
C PHE A 144 2.62 9.88 17.44
N ASP A 145 1.56 10.68 17.60
CA ASP A 145 1.02 11.09 18.91
C ASP A 145 0.32 9.92 19.57
N GLU A 146 -0.45 9.16 18.78
CA GLU A 146 -1.20 8.00 19.25
C GLU A 146 -0.79 6.75 18.45
N PHE A 147 -0.59 5.64 19.16
CA PHE A 147 -0.34 4.32 18.57
C PHE A 147 -1.20 3.27 19.26
N PHE A 148 -1.85 2.41 18.46
CA PHE A 148 -2.52 1.22 18.94
C PHE A 148 -2.32 0.06 17.97
N GLY A 149 -1.65 -1.04 18.40
CA GLY A 149 -1.42 -2.19 17.52
C GLY A 149 -0.19 -3.03 17.83
N TYR A 150 0.47 -3.52 16.80
CA TYR A 150 1.62 -4.40 16.86
C TYR A 150 2.92 -3.64 16.57
N LEU A 151 3.94 -3.80 17.40
CA LEU A 151 5.26 -3.23 17.15
C LEU A 151 6.07 -4.03 16.12
N ASN A 152 6.03 -5.37 16.19
CA ASN A 152 6.85 -6.22 15.33
C ASN A 152 6.05 -7.16 14.41
N GLN A 153 6.75 -7.71 13.41
CA GLN A 153 6.18 -8.53 12.35
C GLN A 153 5.60 -9.86 12.87
N ASN A 154 6.35 -10.58 13.70
CA ASN A 154 5.94 -11.92 14.16
C ASN A 154 4.70 -11.86 15.05
N HIS A 155 4.63 -10.88 15.98
CA HIS A 155 3.45 -10.69 16.80
C HIS A 155 2.21 -10.35 15.96
N ALA A 156 2.41 -9.61 14.85
CA ALA A 156 1.35 -9.22 13.94
C ALA A 156 0.81 -10.37 13.05
N HIS A 157 1.44 -11.56 13.04
CA HIS A 157 0.87 -12.74 12.40
C HIS A 157 -0.37 -13.26 13.15
N ASN A 158 -0.40 -13.08 14.50
CA ASN A 158 -1.51 -13.55 15.33
C ASN A 158 -2.65 -12.53 15.31
N THR A 159 -3.76 -12.87 14.65
CA THR A 159 -4.95 -12.01 14.59
C THR A 159 -5.82 -12.04 15.85
N TYR A 160 -5.53 -12.97 16.78
CA TYR A 160 -6.15 -13.07 18.11
C TYR A 160 -5.09 -12.98 19.22
N PRO A 161 -4.37 -11.84 19.32
CA PRO A 161 -3.28 -11.68 20.25
C PRO A 161 -3.80 -11.60 21.70
N THR A 162 -2.96 -11.98 22.65
CA THR A 162 -3.27 -11.81 24.09
C THR A 162 -3.05 -10.39 24.59
N TYR A 163 -2.31 -9.59 23.82
CA TYR A 163 -2.10 -8.16 24.10
C TYR A 163 -1.82 -7.38 22.81
N LEU A 164 -2.06 -6.09 22.85
CA LEU A 164 -1.61 -5.10 21.89
C LEU A 164 -0.84 -3.99 22.61
N TRP A 165 -0.23 -3.11 21.84
CA TRP A 165 0.43 -1.93 22.38
C TRP A 165 -0.47 -0.70 22.24
N ARG A 166 -0.61 0.08 23.31
CA ARG A 166 -1.13 1.45 23.26
C ARG A 166 0.01 2.38 23.65
N ASN A 167 0.53 3.11 22.67
CA ASN A 167 1.78 3.86 22.79
C ASN A 167 2.92 2.94 23.25
N THR A 168 3.44 3.13 24.45
CA THR A 168 4.53 2.34 25.04
C THR A 168 4.06 1.28 26.02
N THR A 169 2.74 1.13 26.23
CA THR A 169 2.16 0.24 27.23
C THR A 169 1.49 -0.96 26.58
N ARG A 170 1.71 -2.15 27.12
CA ARG A 170 0.95 -3.35 26.72
C ARG A 170 -0.47 -3.29 27.31
N VAL A 171 -1.45 -3.51 26.45
CA VAL A 171 -2.86 -3.60 26.82
C VAL A 171 -3.32 -5.04 26.61
N PRO A 172 -3.74 -5.76 27.65
CA PRO A 172 -4.30 -7.10 27.53
C PRO A 172 -5.54 -7.08 26.62
N ILE A 173 -5.72 -8.14 25.84
CA ILE A 173 -6.91 -8.35 25.02
C ILE A 173 -7.75 -9.45 25.64
N GLU A 174 -8.91 -9.07 26.15
CA GLU A 174 -9.81 -9.98 26.84
C GLU A 174 -10.35 -11.06 25.91
N GLY A 175 -10.47 -12.28 26.45
CA GLY A 175 -11.06 -13.43 25.79
C GLY A 175 -10.12 -14.15 24.82
N ASN A 176 -8.89 -13.70 24.67
CA ASN A 176 -7.87 -14.39 23.89
C ASN A 176 -6.87 -15.08 24.82
N THR A 177 -6.60 -16.35 24.56
CA THR A 177 -5.51 -17.11 25.19
C THR A 177 -4.64 -17.74 24.14
N GLU A 178 -3.38 -17.99 24.48
CA GLU A 178 -2.41 -18.58 23.55
C GLU A 178 -2.17 -20.05 23.91
N ARG A 179 -1.91 -20.88 22.91
CA ARG A 179 -1.55 -22.28 23.13
C ARG A 179 -0.19 -22.38 23.79
N PRO A 180 -0.05 -23.07 24.96
CA PRO A 180 1.24 -23.18 25.66
C PRO A 180 2.34 -23.89 24.84
N ASP A 181 1.92 -24.83 23.98
CA ASP A 181 2.82 -25.63 23.12
C ASP A 181 3.16 -24.94 21.78
N LYS A 182 2.46 -23.88 21.44
CA LYS A 182 2.59 -23.18 20.13
C LYS A 182 2.39 -21.67 20.26
N PRO A 183 3.43 -20.92 20.63
CA PRO A 183 3.37 -19.45 20.69
C PRO A 183 2.91 -18.84 19.36
N GLY A 184 2.10 -17.78 19.41
CA GLY A 184 1.51 -17.14 18.24
C GLY A 184 0.25 -17.82 17.70
N VAL A 185 -0.19 -18.93 18.32
CA VAL A 185 -1.44 -19.62 17.99
C VAL A 185 -2.41 -19.48 19.14
N CYS A 186 -3.60 -18.93 18.87
CA CYS A 186 -4.61 -18.78 19.92
C CYS A 186 -5.21 -20.14 20.32
N ALA A 187 -5.56 -20.29 21.61
CA ALA A 187 -6.31 -21.41 22.15
C ALA A 187 -7.80 -21.04 22.28
N GLU A 188 -8.09 -19.89 22.89
CA GLU A 188 -9.41 -19.26 22.87
C GLU A 188 -9.29 -17.97 22.05
N CYS A 189 -10.09 -17.84 21.00
CA CYS A 189 -9.99 -16.79 19.97
C CYS A 189 -11.31 -16.01 19.94
N LYS A 190 -11.50 -15.04 20.85
CA LYS A 190 -12.77 -14.29 20.98
C LYS A 190 -12.68 -12.91 20.34
N THR A 191 -11.56 -12.22 20.54
CA THR A 191 -11.41 -10.81 20.13
C THR A 191 -10.43 -10.69 18.97
N PHE A 192 -10.98 -10.39 17.79
CA PHE A 192 -10.22 -10.23 16.55
C PHE A 192 -9.58 -8.85 16.48
N SER A 193 -8.25 -8.79 16.33
CA SER A 193 -7.49 -7.54 16.42
C SER A 193 -7.88 -6.50 15.37
N ASN A 194 -8.22 -6.92 14.15
CA ASN A 194 -8.56 -5.97 13.10
C ASN A 194 -9.91 -5.27 13.33
N ASP A 195 -10.84 -5.87 14.10
CA ASP A 195 -12.05 -5.18 14.54
C ASP A 195 -11.68 -4.07 15.53
N LEU A 196 -10.76 -4.34 16.47
CA LEU A 196 -10.27 -3.31 17.41
C LEU A 196 -9.57 -2.16 16.68
N PHE A 197 -8.84 -2.46 15.59
CA PHE A 197 -8.20 -1.43 14.77
C PHE A 197 -9.23 -0.53 14.10
N THR A 198 -10.30 -1.11 13.59
CA THR A 198 -11.38 -0.32 12.99
C THR A 198 -12.03 0.61 14.02
N GLU A 199 -12.37 0.09 15.20
CA GLU A 199 -12.96 0.91 16.29
C GLU A 199 -12.01 2.03 16.74
N GLU A 200 -10.71 1.74 16.92
CA GLU A 200 -9.73 2.76 17.31
C GLU A 200 -9.55 3.82 16.21
N ALA A 201 -9.55 3.43 14.94
CA ALA A 201 -9.47 4.36 13.81
C ALA A 201 -10.67 5.30 13.76
N LEU A 202 -11.89 4.77 13.93
CA LEU A 202 -13.11 5.57 13.99
C LEU A 202 -13.09 6.54 15.19
N SER A 203 -12.65 6.06 16.34
CA SER A 203 -12.49 6.86 17.55
C SER A 203 -11.43 7.96 17.41
N PHE A 204 -10.29 7.67 16.73
CA PHE A 204 -9.27 8.66 16.43
C PHE A 204 -9.82 9.80 15.56
N ILE A 205 -10.55 9.47 14.48
CA ILE A 205 -11.18 10.46 13.61
C ILE A 205 -12.15 11.35 14.40
N GLU A 206 -12.97 10.76 15.28
CA GLU A 206 -13.90 11.51 16.13
C GLU A 206 -13.18 12.47 17.09
N ARG A 207 -12.09 12.02 17.73
CA ARG A 207 -11.30 12.86 18.67
C ARG A 207 -10.61 14.04 17.96
N HIS A 208 -10.22 13.85 16.70
CA HIS A 208 -9.43 14.84 15.96
C HIS A 208 -10.20 15.59 14.86
N LYS A 209 -11.55 15.49 14.84
CA LYS A 209 -12.42 16.10 13.81
C LYS A 209 -12.31 17.62 13.65
N ASN A 210 -11.78 18.32 14.65
CA ASN A 210 -11.71 19.80 14.67
C ASN A 210 -10.37 20.37 14.16
N GLY A 211 -9.44 19.53 13.72
CA GLY A 211 -8.13 19.95 13.19
C GLY A 211 -7.60 18.97 12.14
N PRO A 212 -6.53 19.31 11.44
CA PRO A 212 -5.93 18.39 10.48
C PRO A 212 -5.34 17.19 11.19
N PHE A 213 -5.58 15.99 10.65
CA PHE A 213 -5.00 14.76 11.17
C PHE A 213 -4.41 13.90 10.06
N PHE A 214 -3.43 13.09 10.44
CA PHE A 214 -2.87 11.99 9.67
C PHE A 214 -3.15 10.69 10.40
N LEU A 215 -3.93 9.82 9.77
CA LEU A 215 -4.19 8.46 10.24
C LEU A 215 -3.50 7.46 9.31
N TYR A 216 -2.51 6.72 9.85
CA TYR A 216 -1.94 5.55 9.20
C TYR A 216 -2.61 4.30 9.77
N LEU A 217 -3.56 3.73 9.01
CA LEU A 217 -4.33 2.55 9.37
C LEU A 217 -3.74 1.33 8.65
N ALA A 218 -2.89 0.61 9.36
CA ALA A 218 -2.11 -0.50 8.84
C ALA A 218 -2.70 -1.84 9.31
N TYR A 219 -3.73 -2.31 8.63
CA TYR A 219 -4.33 -3.61 8.88
C TYR A 219 -3.32 -4.74 8.74
N THR A 220 -3.56 -5.85 9.46
CA THR A 220 -2.75 -7.08 9.33
C THR A 220 -3.34 -8.10 8.37
N ILE A 221 -4.50 -7.81 7.79
CA ILE A 221 -5.22 -8.70 6.88
C ILE A 221 -5.05 -8.25 5.42
N PRO A 222 -5.05 -9.19 4.47
CA PRO A 222 -5.30 -10.63 4.59
C PRO A 222 -4.04 -11.50 4.85
N HIS A 223 -3.01 -11.01 5.56
CA HIS A 223 -1.83 -11.81 5.94
C HIS A 223 -2.25 -13.04 6.75
N ALA A 224 -1.59 -14.17 6.53
CA ALA A 224 -1.84 -15.41 7.27
C ALA A 224 -1.19 -15.38 8.65
N ASN A 225 -1.77 -16.07 9.62
CA ASN A 225 -1.03 -16.51 10.80
C ASN A 225 -0.10 -17.66 10.38
N ASN A 226 1.18 -17.36 10.24
CA ASN A 226 2.19 -18.30 9.74
C ASN A 226 2.39 -19.47 10.71
N GLU A 227 2.36 -19.19 12.02
CA GLU A 227 2.54 -20.18 13.08
C GLU A 227 1.37 -21.16 13.10
N LYS A 228 0.13 -20.68 12.97
CA LYS A 228 -1.04 -21.53 12.84
C LYS A 228 -1.06 -22.27 11.51
N GLY A 229 -0.71 -21.61 10.42
CA GLY A 229 -0.59 -22.25 9.11
C GLY A 229 0.39 -23.42 9.11
N ALA A 230 1.56 -23.27 9.72
CA ALA A 230 2.54 -24.33 9.90
C ALA A 230 2.03 -25.46 10.81
N ALA A 231 1.20 -25.12 11.81
CA ALA A 231 0.67 -26.09 12.78
C ALA A 231 -0.52 -26.90 12.27
N THR A 232 -1.36 -26.33 11.40
CA THR A 232 -2.68 -26.88 11.04
C THR A 232 -2.94 -26.98 9.54
N GLY A 233 -2.12 -26.34 8.71
CA GLY A 233 -2.39 -26.17 7.28
C GLY A 233 -3.36 -25.01 6.95
N ASP A 234 -3.93 -24.36 7.98
CA ASP A 234 -4.87 -23.22 7.82
C ASP A 234 -4.47 -22.06 8.74
N GLY A 235 -3.82 -21.06 8.17
CA GLY A 235 -3.43 -19.81 8.83
C GLY A 235 -4.34 -18.62 8.51
N MET A 236 -5.40 -18.82 7.73
CA MET A 236 -6.30 -17.74 7.34
C MET A 236 -7.39 -17.51 8.40
N GLU A 237 -6.96 -17.02 9.56
CA GLU A 237 -7.81 -16.83 10.73
C GLU A 237 -8.80 -15.67 10.54
N VAL A 238 -10.07 -15.95 10.66
CA VAL A 238 -11.17 -15.00 10.57
C VAL A 238 -12.29 -15.40 11.54
N PRO A 239 -13.07 -14.46 12.12
CA PRO A 239 -14.16 -14.78 13.04
C PRO A 239 -15.24 -15.67 12.43
N ASP A 240 -15.56 -15.46 11.16
CA ASP A 240 -16.52 -16.23 10.38
C ASP A 240 -16.21 -16.11 8.88
N TYR A 241 -16.68 -17.08 8.09
CA TYR A 241 -16.51 -17.07 6.63
C TYR A 241 -17.57 -16.25 5.89
N GLY A 242 -18.56 -15.66 6.59
CA GLY A 242 -19.62 -14.85 6.02
C GLY A 242 -20.30 -15.52 4.79
N GLU A 243 -20.40 -14.78 3.71
CA GLU A 243 -21.01 -15.27 2.46
C GLU A 243 -20.25 -16.43 1.78
N TYR A 244 -19.02 -16.71 2.21
CA TYR A 244 -18.19 -17.79 1.68
C TYR A 244 -18.35 -19.12 2.44
N ALA A 245 -19.10 -19.15 3.55
CA ALA A 245 -19.25 -20.35 4.39
C ALA A 245 -19.70 -21.59 3.62
N ASN A 246 -20.68 -21.42 2.72
CA ASN A 246 -21.28 -22.50 1.93
C ASN A 246 -20.61 -22.70 0.56
N LYS A 247 -19.50 -22.01 0.24
CA LYS A 247 -18.76 -22.24 -1.00
C LYS A 247 -18.04 -23.60 -0.96
N PRO A 248 -17.96 -24.32 -2.08
CA PRO A 248 -17.23 -25.58 -2.17
C PRO A 248 -15.71 -25.34 -2.26
N TRP A 249 -15.18 -24.46 -1.41
CA TRP A 249 -13.77 -24.08 -1.35
C TRP A 249 -13.10 -24.68 -0.13
N PRO A 250 -11.78 -24.92 -0.16
CA PRO A 250 -11.01 -25.22 1.05
C PRO A 250 -11.16 -24.11 2.11
N ASN A 251 -11.10 -24.46 3.39
CA ASN A 251 -11.25 -23.48 4.48
C ASN A 251 -10.26 -22.30 4.39
N PRO A 252 -8.95 -22.51 4.09
CA PRO A 252 -8.04 -21.37 3.92
C PRO A 252 -8.49 -20.38 2.83
N GLN A 253 -9.10 -20.85 1.75
CA GLN A 253 -9.62 -19.98 0.69
C GLN A 253 -10.85 -19.20 1.16
N LYS A 254 -11.77 -19.87 1.90
CA LYS A 254 -12.89 -19.15 2.54
C LYS A 254 -12.41 -18.09 3.50
N GLY A 255 -11.39 -18.42 4.31
CA GLY A 255 -10.76 -17.51 5.25
C GLY A 255 -10.16 -16.28 4.55
N LYS A 256 -9.35 -16.48 3.50
CA LYS A 256 -8.77 -15.39 2.72
C LYS A 256 -9.85 -14.47 2.13
N ALA A 257 -10.87 -15.03 1.51
CA ALA A 257 -11.96 -14.26 0.92
C ALA A 257 -12.72 -13.45 1.99
N ALA A 258 -13.00 -14.08 3.14
CA ALA A 258 -13.68 -13.42 4.25
C ALA A 258 -12.85 -12.29 4.88
N LEU A 259 -11.53 -12.48 5.02
CA LEU A 259 -10.61 -11.43 5.49
C LEU A 259 -10.63 -10.20 4.56
N ILE A 260 -10.58 -10.42 3.24
CA ILE A 260 -10.62 -9.32 2.25
C ILE A 260 -11.98 -8.60 2.27
N SER A 261 -13.09 -9.34 2.32
CA SER A 261 -14.42 -8.70 2.40
C SER A 261 -14.65 -8.00 3.74
N ARG A 262 -14.02 -8.48 4.82
CA ARG A 262 -14.04 -7.80 6.13
C ARG A 262 -13.26 -6.48 6.09
N LEU A 263 -12.07 -6.49 5.48
CA LEU A 263 -11.29 -5.28 5.21
C LEU A 263 -12.09 -4.26 4.40
N ASP A 264 -12.75 -4.70 3.33
CA ASP A 264 -13.61 -3.87 2.49
C ASP A 264 -14.75 -3.23 3.29
N ARG A 265 -15.47 -4.03 4.12
CA ARG A 265 -16.51 -3.53 5.03
C ARG A 265 -15.97 -2.44 5.96
N ASP A 266 -14.80 -2.65 6.52
CA ASP A 266 -14.22 -1.74 7.50
C ASP A 266 -13.74 -0.43 6.86
N VAL A 267 -13.24 -0.47 5.62
CA VAL A 267 -13.02 0.74 4.79
C VAL A 267 -14.35 1.47 4.56
N GLY A 268 -15.41 0.74 4.25
CA GLY A 268 -16.76 1.31 4.11
C GLY A 268 -17.23 2.06 5.35
N ARG A 269 -17.01 1.49 6.55
CA ARG A 269 -17.32 2.12 7.84
C ARG A 269 -16.53 3.42 8.06
N LEU A 270 -15.25 3.42 7.71
CA LEU A 270 -14.40 4.60 7.83
C LEU A 270 -14.86 5.73 6.91
N LEU A 271 -15.15 5.43 5.64
CA LEU A 271 -15.70 6.41 4.69
C LEU A 271 -17.06 6.95 5.14
N ALA A 272 -17.93 6.09 5.71
CA ALA A 272 -19.20 6.51 6.28
C ALA A 272 -19.01 7.47 7.48
N LYS A 273 -18.04 7.18 8.35
CA LYS A 273 -17.72 8.05 9.50
C LYS A 273 -17.22 9.43 9.06
N LEU A 274 -16.36 9.50 8.03
CA LEU A 274 -15.92 10.78 7.47
C LEU A 274 -17.10 11.61 6.94
N ARG A 275 -18.07 10.98 6.27
CA ARG A 275 -19.30 11.64 5.79
C ARG A 275 -20.20 12.09 6.94
N GLU A 276 -20.41 11.23 7.94
CA GLU A 276 -21.19 11.54 9.15
C GLU A 276 -20.69 12.79 9.86
N LEU A 277 -19.37 12.94 9.93
CA LEU A 277 -18.72 14.08 10.61
C LEU A 277 -18.54 15.31 9.71
N GLY A 278 -18.97 15.26 8.45
CA GLY A 278 -18.77 16.37 7.50
C GLY A 278 -17.31 16.60 7.09
N LEU A 279 -16.45 15.60 7.26
CA LEU A 279 -15.00 15.68 6.95
C LEU A 279 -14.64 15.21 5.55
N ASP A 280 -15.58 14.59 4.83
CA ASP A 280 -15.34 13.87 3.59
C ASP A 280 -14.71 14.74 2.49
N GLU A 281 -15.19 15.98 2.30
CA GLU A 281 -14.69 16.92 1.30
C GLU A 281 -13.30 17.50 1.64
N ASN A 282 -12.87 17.42 2.92
CA ASN A 282 -11.55 17.87 3.37
C ASN A 282 -10.63 16.71 3.76
N THR A 283 -10.88 15.51 3.24
CA THR A 283 -10.06 14.33 3.56
C THR A 283 -9.64 13.60 2.29
N ILE A 284 -8.32 13.41 2.12
CA ILE A 284 -7.79 12.49 1.13
C ILE A 284 -7.60 11.12 1.78
N VAL A 285 -8.16 10.09 1.15
CA VAL A 285 -8.05 8.69 1.60
C VAL A 285 -7.29 7.89 0.56
N PHE A 286 -6.21 7.24 0.99
CA PHE A 286 -5.45 6.28 0.20
C PHE A 286 -5.75 4.86 0.67
N PHE A 287 -5.86 3.91 -0.26
CA PHE A 287 -5.92 2.49 0.02
C PHE A 287 -4.92 1.73 -0.84
N THR A 288 -4.11 0.87 -0.24
CA THR A 288 -3.11 0.04 -0.94
C THR A 288 -2.71 -1.19 -0.13
N SER A 289 -1.73 -1.98 -0.63
CA SER A 289 -1.09 -3.12 0.05
C SER A 289 0.42 -2.90 0.17
N ASP A 290 1.04 -3.43 1.23
CA ASP A 290 2.48 -3.27 1.47
C ASP A 290 3.39 -4.08 0.53
N ASN A 291 2.88 -5.15 -0.06
CA ASN A 291 3.53 -5.96 -1.11
C ASN A 291 2.49 -6.84 -1.83
N GLY A 292 2.94 -7.65 -2.78
CA GLY A 292 2.11 -8.63 -3.46
C GLY A 292 1.60 -9.76 -2.57
N PRO A 293 0.71 -10.64 -3.09
CA PRO A 293 0.07 -11.71 -2.32
C PRO A 293 1.08 -12.77 -1.89
N HIS A 294 0.80 -13.44 -0.77
CA HIS A 294 1.61 -14.53 -0.24
C HIS A 294 1.00 -15.90 -0.54
N LYS A 295 1.78 -16.97 -0.27
CA LYS A 295 1.34 -18.37 -0.39
C LYS A 295 1.26 -19.09 0.96
N GLU A 296 1.48 -18.37 2.05
CA GLU A 296 1.43 -18.91 3.42
C GLU A 296 -0.03 -19.18 3.84
N GLY A 297 -0.21 -19.89 4.94
CA GLY A 297 -1.52 -20.13 5.57
C GLY A 297 -2.46 -21.04 4.82
N GLY A 298 -1.98 -21.79 3.81
CA GLY A 298 -2.81 -22.74 3.05
C GLY A 298 -3.70 -22.13 1.97
N ALA A 299 -3.53 -20.81 1.69
CA ALA A 299 -4.31 -20.10 0.68
C ALA A 299 -3.42 -19.67 -0.51
N PRO A 300 -3.03 -20.58 -1.41
CA PRO A 300 -2.20 -20.24 -2.57
C PRO A 300 -2.87 -19.17 -3.44
N PRO A 301 -2.12 -18.18 -3.90
CA PRO A 301 -2.64 -16.99 -4.60
C PRO A 301 -3.24 -17.33 -5.97
N GLU A 302 -2.86 -18.45 -6.57
CA GLU A 302 -3.36 -18.90 -7.86
C GLU A 302 -4.86 -19.20 -7.84
N PHE A 303 -5.41 -19.64 -6.69
CA PHE A 303 -6.83 -19.96 -6.56
C PHE A 303 -7.73 -18.76 -6.89
N PHE A 304 -7.38 -17.58 -6.42
CA PHE A 304 -8.10 -16.33 -6.69
C PHE A 304 -7.45 -15.47 -7.77
N GLN A 305 -6.36 -15.95 -8.39
CA GLN A 305 -5.53 -15.16 -9.29
C GLN A 305 -5.10 -13.85 -8.64
N SER A 306 -4.63 -13.91 -7.39
CA SER A 306 -4.38 -12.73 -6.54
C SER A 306 -3.33 -11.77 -7.11
N SER A 307 -2.38 -12.24 -7.93
CA SER A 307 -1.45 -11.37 -8.68
C SER A 307 -2.09 -10.77 -9.96
N GLY A 308 -3.31 -11.16 -10.33
CA GLY A 308 -3.93 -10.78 -11.59
C GLY A 308 -3.08 -11.26 -12.79
N PRO A 309 -2.77 -10.37 -13.76
CA PRO A 309 -1.95 -10.73 -14.92
C PRO A 309 -0.43 -10.70 -14.64
N LEU A 310 -0.03 -10.32 -13.42
CA LEU A 310 1.36 -10.06 -13.06
C LEU A 310 2.09 -11.35 -12.67
N ARG A 311 3.37 -11.44 -13.00
CA ARG A 311 4.25 -12.54 -12.58
C ARG A 311 4.74 -12.32 -11.15
N GLY A 312 4.86 -13.43 -10.39
CA GLY A 312 5.44 -13.41 -9.05
C GLY A 312 4.46 -13.06 -7.94
N ILE A 313 4.95 -13.16 -6.72
CA ILE A 313 4.23 -12.96 -5.46
C ILE A 313 5.19 -12.33 -4.45
N LYS A 314 4.76 -12.11 -3.20
CA LYS A 314 5.62 -11.74 -2.06
C LYS A 314 6.97 -12.48 -2.09
N ARG A 315 8.06 -11.77 -1.91
CA ARG A 315 9.48 -12.18 -2.03
C ARG A 315 10.01 -12.27 -3.46
N ASP A 316 9.21 -12.01 -4.48
CA ASP A 316 9.68 -11.87 -5.86
C ASP A 316 9.79 -10.38 -6.22
N LEU A 317 10.78 -10.00 -7.02
CA LEU A 317 10.91 -8.64 -7.55
C LEU A 317 10.30 -8.48 -8.96
N TYR A 318 9.60 -9.50 -9.44
CA TYR A 318 8.70 -9.37 -10.57
C TYR A 318 7.48 -8.52 -10.19
N GLU A 319 6.73 -8.06 -11.17
CA GLU A 319 5.62 -7.14 -10.99
C GLU A 319 4.64 -7.58 -9.89
N GLY A 320 4.25 -8.87 -9.85
CA GLY A 320 3.29 -9.39 -8.87
C GLY A 320 3.76 -9.34 -7.41
N GLY A 321 5.06 -9.19 -7.15
CA GLY A 321 5.58 -9.05 -5.79
C GLY A 321 5.66 -7.61 -5.30
N ILE A 322 5.71 -6.63 -6.21
CA ILE A 322 5.95 -5.22 -5.87
C ILE A 322 4.91 -4.24 -6.43
N ARG A 323 4.17 -4.60 -7.47
CA ARG A 323 3.09 -3.77 -8.01
C ARG A 323 1.80 -4.07 -7.26
N VAL A 324 1.22 -3.05 -6.64
CA VAL A 324 0.10 -3.17 -5.71
C VAL A 324 -1.10 -2.34 -6.17
N PRO A 325 -2.34 -2.70 -5.76
CA PRO A 325 -3.48 -1.83 -6.00
C PRO A 325 -3.29 -0.51 -5.25
N MET A 326 -3.70 0.60 -5.85
CA MET A 326 -3.68 1.90 -5.23
C MET A 326 -4.91 2.70 -5.65
N ILE A 327 -5.69 3.11 -4.68
CA ILE A 327 -6.86 3.96 -4.86
C ILE A 327 -6.65 5.23 -4.03
N ALA A 328 -6.86 6.40 -4.62
CA ALA A 328 -6.89 7.65 -3.89
C ALA A 328 -8.24 8.34 -4.13
N ARG A 329 -8.88 8.77 -3.05
CA ARG A 329 -10.19 9.43 -3.08
C ARG A 329 -10.15 10.73 -2.28
N TRP A 330 -10.53 11.83 -2.94
CA TRP A 330 -10.74 13.13 -2.32
C TRP A 330 -11.85 13.85 -3.10
N PRO A 331 -13.07 13.86 -2.58
CA PRO A 331 -14.21 14.43 -3.30
C PRO A 331 -13.98 15.86 -3.74
N GLY A 332 -14.29 16.16 -5.01
CA GLY A 332 -14.12 17.51 -5.58
C GLY A 332 -12.69 17.94 -5.92
N VAL A 333 -11.67 17.16 -5.53
CA VAL A 333 -10.25 17.49 -5.75
C VAL A 333 -9.56 16.44 -6.63
N VAL A 334 -9.57 15.18 -6.24
CA VAL A 334 -9.01 14.08 -7.03
C VAL A 334 -10.01 13.69 -8.12
N PRO A 335 -9.62 13.69 -9.41
CA PRO A 335 -10.51 13.31 -10.50
C PRO A 335 -10.89 11.82 -10.40
N ARG A 336 -12.10 11.51 -10.85
CA ARG A 336 -12.54 10.11 -10.94
C ARG A 336 -11.93 9.44 -12.15
N GLY A 337 -11.55 8.18 -12.00
CA GLY A 337 -11.12 7.38 -13.13
C GLY A 337 -9.92 6.47 -12.88
N ARG A 338 -9.22 6.19 -13.97
CA ARG A 338 -8.02 5.34 -14.00
C ARG A 338 -6.80 6.17 -14.39
N SER A 339 -5.67 5.93 -13.74
CA SER A 339 -4.38 6.49 -14.10
C SER A 339 -3.35 5.36 -14.30
N ASP A 340 -2.64 5.44 -15.41
CA ASP A 340 -1.50 4.55 -15.72
C ASP A 340 -0.16 5.20 -15.36
N GLN A 341 -0.19 6.31 -14.61
CA GLN A 341 1.01 6.99 -14.13
C GLN A 341 1.74 6.16 -13.08
N VAL A 342 3.07 6.19 -13.17
CA VAL A 342 3.97 5.40 -12.32
C VAL A 342 4.39 6.22 -11.11
N TRP A 343 4.19 5.66 -9.93
CA TRP A 343 4.74 6.16 -8.67
C TRP A 343 4.94 5.02 -7.66
N ALA A 344 5.64 5.30 -6.56
CA ALA A 344 6.02 4.29 -5.59
C ALA A 344 5.88 4.80 -4.15
N PHE A 345 5.96 3.91 -3.18
CA PHE A 345 5.75 4.21 -1.76
C PHE A 345 6.68 5.31 -1.21
N TRP A 346 7.91 5.40 -1.69
CA TRP A 346 8.82 6.47 -1.28
C TRP A 346 8.38 7.87 -1.76
N ASP A 347 7.39 7.97 -2.64
CA ASP A 347 6.80 9.22 -3.09
C ASP A 347 5.76 9.77 -2.11
N PHE A 348 5.29 8.93 -1.16
CA PHE A 348 4.23 9.33 -0.24
C PHE A 348 4.69 10.44 0.72
N LEU A 349 5.91 10.36 1.29
CA LEU A 349 6.39 11.39 2.22
C LEU A 349 6.43 12.79 1.56
N PRO A 350 7.08 13.00 0.39
CA PRO A 350 7.07 14.32 -0.25
C PRO A 350 5.66 14.73 -0.72
N THR A 351 4.79 13.79 -1.09
CA THR A 351 3.38 14.07 -1.42
C THR A 351 2.61 14.59 -0.20
N ALA A 352 2.77 13.92 0.94
CA ALA A 352 2.12 14.33 2.20
C ALA A 352 2.63 15.70 2.68
N ALA A 353 3.93 15.96 2.54
CA ALA A 353 4.52 17.27 2.85
C ALA A 353 3.90 18.38 1.98
N GLU A 354 3.76 18.16 0.67
CA GLU A 354 3.15 19.11 -0.25
C GLU A 354 1.67 19.32 0.05
N LEU A 355 0.90 18.26 0.34
CA LEU A 355 -0.49 18.35 0.80
C LEU A 355 -0.63 19.18 2.08
N ALA A 356 0.33 19.09 2.99
CA ALA A 356 0.36 19.83 4.24
C ALA A 356 0.91 21.28 4.09
N GLY A 357 1.39 21.66 2.90
CA GLY A 357 1.97 22.97 2.62
C GLY A 357 3.30 23.20 3.32
N VAL A 358 4.10 22.15 3.54
CA VAL A 358 5.43 22.24 4.17
C VAL A 358 6.50 21.64 3.26
N PRO A 359 7.77 22.09 3.36
CA PRO A 359 8.85 21.49 2.57
C PRO A 359 9.07 20.03 2.98
N ALA A 360 9.29 19.17 2.00
CA ALA A 360 9.74 17.80 2.24
C ALA A 360 11.19 17.81 2.77
N PRO A 361 11.58 16.80 3.58
CA PRO A 361 12.97 16.60 3.97
C PRO A 361 13.89 16.53 2.74
N GLN A 362 15.14 16.97 2.90
CA GLN A 362 16.13 16.88 1.83
C GLN A 362 16.70 15.45 1.69
N GLY A 363 17.22 15.13 0.52
CA GLY A 363 17.91 13.89 0.25
C GLY A 363 16.98 12.67 0.09
N LEU A 364 15.69 12.89 -0.14
CA LEU A 364 14.74 11.81 -0.45
C LEU A 364 14.96 11.28 -1.87
N ASP A 365 14.69 9.99 -2.05
CA ASP A 365 14.53 9.39 -3.38
C ASP A 365 13.14 9.71 -3.96
N GLY A 366 12.17 9.85 -3.08
CA GLY A 366 10.78 10.16 -3.41
C GLY A 366 10.60 11.53 -4.03
N ARG A 367 9.59 11.61 -4.89
CA ARG A 367 9.09 12.84 -5.51
C ARG A 367 7.60 12.96 -5.27
N SER A 368 7.10 14.19 -5.13
CA SER A 368 5.66 14.35 -4.92
C SER A 368 4.84 13.81 -6.09
N ALA A 369 3.88 12.94 -5.77
CA ALA A 369 2.87 12.43 -6.69
C ALA A 369 1.60 13.29 -6.70
N LEU A 370 1.57 14.46 -6.03
CA LEU A 370 0.40 15.34 -6.02
C LEU A 370 -0.07 15.72 -7.43
N PRO A 371 0.79 16.05 -8.41
CA PRO A 371 0.35 16.29 -9.79
C PRO A 371 -0.42 15.09 -10.38
N LEU A 372 0.04 13.85 -10.11
CA LEU A 372 -0.60 12.62 -10.59
C LEU A 372 -1.97 12.43 -9.92
N LEU A 373 -2.09 12.74 -8.63
CA LEU A 373 -3.34 12.72 -7.88
C LEU A 373 -4.35 13.74 -8.42
N LEU A 374 -3.87 14.86 -8.95
CA LEU A 374 -4.69 15.88 -9.61
C LEU A 374 -5.01 15.56 -11.07
N GLY A 375 -4.61 14.39 -11.57
CA GLY A 375 -4.90 13.92 -12.91
C GLY A 375 -3.91 14.35 -13.99
N GLU A 376 -2.76 14.93 -13.61
CA GLU A 376 -1.73 15.27 -14.57
C GLU A 376 -1.02 14.00 -15.09
N THR A 377 -0.63 14.04 -16.37
CA THR A 377 0.24 13.03 -16.97
C THR A 377 1.68 13.52 -16.88
N LYS A 378 2.46 12.92 -15.97
CA LYS A 378 3.84 13.34 -15.72
C LYS A 378 4.72 12.18 -15.28
N GLN A 379 5.84 11.99 -15.95
CA GLN A 379 6.87 11.09 -15.46
C GLN A 379 7.64 11.77 -14.32
N ILE A 380 7.49 11.24 -13.09
CA ILE A 380 8.18 11.79 -11.91
C ILE A 380 9.52 11.12 -11.63
N HIS A 381 9.74 9.90 -12.14
CA HIS A 381 10.99 9.16 -12.01
C HIS A 381 11.51 8.68 -13.38
N GLU A 382 12.83 8.76 -13.57
CA GLU A 382 13.50 8.10 -14.69
C GLU A 382 13.70 6.61 -14.38
N PHE A 383 14.10 6.29 -13.12
CA PHE A 383 14.32 4.95 -12.63
C PHE A 383 13.60 4.74 -11.32
N LEU A 384 13.09 3.52 -11.11
CA LEU A 384 12.67 2.99 -9.82
C LEU A 384 13.57 1.80 -9.47
N TYR A 385 13.93 1.64 -8.19
CA TYR A 385 14.87 0.62 -7.75
C TYR A 385 14.39 -0.18 -6.56
N TRP A 386 14.59 -1.49 -6.62
CA TRP A 386 14.34 -2.45 -5.53
C TRP A 386 15.52 -3.40 -5.36
N GLU A 387 15.76 -3.82 -4.13
CA GLU A 387 16.63 -4.94 -3.78
C GLU A 387 15.99 -5.79 -2.69
N PHE A 388 16.34 -7.08 -2.64
CA PHE A 388 15.80 -8.03 -1.69
C PHE A 388 16.88 -9.03 -1.28
N HIS A 389 16.90 -9.45 0.02
CA HIS A 389 18.04 -10.13 0.63
C HIS A 389 17.72 -11.50 1.27
N GLU A 390 16.44 -11.83 1.54
CA GLU A 390 16.09 -13.01 2.36
C GLU A 390 16.40 -14.37 1.68
N ARG A 391 16.50 -14.40 0.35
CA ARG A 391 16.76 -15.63 -0.43
C ARG A 391 18.00 -15.50 -1.33
N GLY A 392 18.98 -14.75 -0.87
CA GLY A 392 20.08 -14.28 -1.69
C GLY A 392 19.78 -12.88 -2.22
N PHE A 393 20.81 -12.19 -2.71
CA PHE A 393 20.66 -10.85 -3.23
C PHE A 393 19.97 -10.86 -4.60
N THR A 394 18.84 -10.19 -4.69
CA THR A 394 18.15 -9.91 -5.95
C THR A 394 17.89 -8.42 -6.08
N ARG A 395 17.76 -7.91 -7.30
CA ARG A 395 17.47 -6.51 -7.57
C ARG A 395 16.58 -6.33 -8.79
N ALA A 396 15.82 -5.24 -8.82
CA ALA A 396 15.03 -4.86 -9.97
C ALA A 396 15.08 -3.36 -10.23
N VAL A 397 14.96 -3.00 -11.50
CA VAL A 397 14.89 -1.61 -11.97
C VAL A 397 13.72 -1.48 -12.93
N ARG A 398 12.94 -0.42 -12.77
CA ARG A 398 12.01 0.03 -13.80
C ARG A 398 12.51 1.33 -14.43
N MET A 399 12.49 1.42 -15.76
CA MET A 399 12.84 2.59 -16.56
C MET A 399 11.80 2.77 -17.67
N GLY A 400 10.86 3.68 -17.47
CA GLY A 400 9.70 3.80 -18.38
C GLY A 400 8.91 2.49 -18.43
N ASP A 401 8.75 1.89 -19.61
CA ASP A 401 8.09 0.60 -19.79
C ASP A 401 9.04 -0.60 -19.64
N TRP A 402 10.33 -0.36 -19.47
CA TRP A 402 11.32 -1.41 -19.28
C TRP A 402 11.42 -1.83 -17.83
N LYS A 403 11.38 -3.14 -17.58
CA LYS A 403 11.63 -3.77 -16.28
C LYS A 403 12.83 -4.70 -16.40
N ALA A 404 13.84 -4.46 -15.58
CA ALA A 404 14.98 -5.37 -15.46
C ALA A 404 14.98 -6.06 -14.09
N VAL A 405 15.31 -7.34 -14.05
CA VAL A 405 15.43 -8.16 -12.84
C VAL A 405 16.76 -8.91 -12.87
N SER A 406 17.48 -8.94 -11.76
CA SER A 406 18.65 -9.81 -11.55
C SER A 406 18.42 -10.70 -10.34
N LEU A 407 18.53 -12.00 -10.52
CA LEU A 407 18.27 -13.00 -9.48
C LEU A 407 19.52 -13.34 -8.64
N GLY A 408 20.58 -12.57 -8.77
CA GLY A 408 21.82 -12.73 -8.02
C GLY A 408 22.77 -11.57 -8.29
N LYS A 409 23.77 -11.40 -7.42
CA LYS A 409 24.75 -10.33 -7.51
C LYS A 409 25.47 -10.30 -8.88
N ASP A 410 25.89 -11.48 -9.34
CA ASP A 410 26.67 -11.67 -10.57
C ASP A 410 25.83 -12.32 -11.70
N GLN A 411 24.52 -12.37 -11.53
CA GLN A 411 23.61 -12.88 -12.57
C GLN A 411 23.30 -11.79 -13.60
N PRO A 412 23.18 -12.14 -14.87
CA PRO A 412 22.80 -11.19 -15.91
C PRO A 412 21.41 -10.63 -15.63
N LEU A 413 21.15 -9.43 -16.19
CA LEU A 413 19.82 -8.85 -16.12
C LEU A 413 18.89 -9.58 -17.10
N GLU A 414 17.73 -9.99 -16.59
CA GLU A 414 16.55 -10.21 -17.41
C GLU A 414 15.94 -8.84 -17.76
N LEU A 415 15.39 -8.69 -18.97
CA LEU A 415 14.74 -7.46 -19.42
C LEU A 415 13.36 -7.76 -20.01
N TYR A 416 12.35 -6.97 -19.63
CA TYR A 416 10.97 -7.11 -20.07
C TYR A 416 10.40 -5.78 -20.53
N ASP A 417 9.63 -5.79 -21.63
CA ASP A 417 8.84 -4.65 -22.11
C ASP A 417 7.41 -4.76 -21.53
N LEU A 418 7.14 -4.06 -20.44
CA LEU A 418 5.85 -4.13 -19.74
C LEU A 418 4.67 -3.57 -20.55
N SER A 419 4.94 -2.81 -21.61
CA SER A 419 3.89 -2.31 -22.51
C SER A 419 3.31 -3.42 -23.40
N LYS A 420 4.08 -4.52 -23.60
CA LYS A 420 3.70 -5.67 -24.42
C LYS A 420 3.60 -6.96 -23.61
N ASP A 421 4.37 -7.08 -22.54
CA ASP A 421 4.52 -8.29 -21.72
C ASP A 421 4.44 -7.95 -20.22
N ILE A 422 3.25 -7.58 -19.78
CA ILE A 422 3.00 -7.28 -18.34
C ILE A 422 3.23 -8.49 -17.42
N GLY A 423 3.19 -9.70 -18.00
CA GLY A 423 3.42 -10.96 -17.30
C GLY A 423 4.88 -11.39 -17.24
N GLU A 424 5.83 -10.59 -17.73
CA GLU A 424 7.28 -10.83 -17.67
C GLU A 424 7.67 -12.25 -18.13
N LYS A 425 7.12 -12.69 -19.26
CA LYS A 425 7.29 -14.05 -19.81
C LYS A 425 8.48 -14.15 -20.77
N ASN A 426 8.77 -13.08 -21.49
CA ASN A 426 9.73 -13.05 -22.58
C ASN A 426 10.90 -12.15 -22.23
N ASN A 427 12.03 -12.75 -21.84
CA ASN A 427 13.27 -12.00 -21.60
C ASN A 427 13.86 -11.54 -22.95
N VAL A 428 13.89 -10.24 -23.17
CA VAL A 428 14.38 -9.59 -24.39
C VAL A 428 15.72 -8.86 -24.20
N ALA A 429 16.48 -9.20 -23.18
CA ALA A 429 17.76 -8.54 -22.87
C ALA A 429 18.76 -8.61 -24.03
N SER A 430 18.83 -9.75 -24.75
CA SER A 430 19.70 -9.93 -25.93
C SER A 430 19.36 -9.01 -27.10
N ASP A 431 18.08 -8.66 -27.23
CA ASP A 431 17.56 -7.86 -28.36
C ASP A 431 17.70 -6.36 -28.10
N HIS A 432 17.89 -5.97 -26.83
CA HIS A 432 17.96 -4.57 -26.39
C HIS A 432 19.22 -4.23 -25.56
N PRO A 433 20.45 -4.50 -26.07
CA PRO A 433 21.68 -4.32 -25.28
C PRO A 433 21.91 -2.87 -24.82
N LYS A 434 21.48 -1.86 -25.56
CA LYS A 434 21.59 -0.45 -25.16
C LYS A 434 20.70 -0.10 -23.94
N ILE A 435 19.56 -0.75 -23.81
CA ILE A 435 18.69 -0.57 -22.64
C ILE A 435 19.32 -1.23 -21.42
N VAL A 436 19.84 -2.44 -21.58
CA VAL A 436 20.57 -3.16 -20.53
C VAL A 436 21.76 -2.32 -20.05
N GLU A 437 22.61 -1.82 -20.94
CA GLU A 437 23.76 -0.96 -20.61
C GLU A 437 23.35 0.28 -19.81
N ARG A 438 22.26 0.95 -20.20
CA ARG A 438 21.74 2.13 -19.49
C ARG A 438 21.31 1.78 -18.07
N ILE A 439 20.64 0.66 -17.89
CA ILE A 439 20.20 0.18 -16.57
C ILE A 439 21.43 -0.25 -15.74
N GLU A 440 22.39 -0.96 -16.32
CA GLU A 440 23.63 -1.35 -15.62
C GLU A 440 24.44 -0.13 -15.17
N LYS A 441 24.48 0.92 -15.97
CA LYS A 441 25.11 2.20 -15.59
C LYS A 441 24.42 2.81 -14.35
N TYR A 442 23.08 2.85 -14.34
CA TYR A 442 22.32 3.31 -13.19
C TYR A 442 22.59 2.45 -11.94
N LEU A 443 22.63 1.12 -12.08
CA LEU A 443 22.85 0.18 -10.98
C LEU A 443 24.18 0.39 -10.23
N LYS A 444 25.18 1.04 -10.84
CA LYS A 444 26.47 1.35 -10.19
C LYS A 444 26.33 2.37 -9.06
N SER A 445 25.30 3.21 -9.10
CA SER A 445 25.02 4.27 -8.11
C SER A 445 23.68 4.12 -7.39
N ALA A 446 22.87 3.12 -7.73
CA ALA A 446 21.50 2.94 -7.22
C ALA A 446 21.41 2.57 -5.75
N ARG A 447 22.55 2.24 -5.10
CA ARG A 447 22.57 1.84 -3.70
C ARG A 447 23.78 2.34 -2.94
N THR A 448 23.60 2.57 -1.65
CA THR A 448 24.66 2.81 -0.67
C THR A 448 25.06 1.50 0.01
N ILE A 449 26.34 1.45 0.45
CA ILE A 449 26.82 0.32 1.25
C ILE A 449 26.06 0.28 2.58
N SER A 450 25.68 -0.91 3.00
CA SER A 450 25.01 -1.15 4.27
C SER A 450 25.67 -2.36 4.97
N GLU A 451 26.02 -2.19 6.24
CA GLU A 451 26.55 -3.30 7.07
C GLU A 451 25.48 -4.34 7.40
N HIS A 452 24.21 -3.92 7.52
CA HIS A 452 23.08 -4.81 7.78
C HIS A 452 22.63 -5.57 6.54
N TRP A 453 22.86 -5.00 5.35
CA TRP A 453 22.39 -5.52 4.07
C TRP A 453 23.54 -5.62 3.05
N PRO A 454 24.59 -6.43 3.34
CA PRO A 454 25.70 -6.62 2.43
C PRO A 454 25.27 -7.37 1.16
N LEU A 455 26.00 -7.16 0.07
CA LEU A 455 25.86 -7.97 -1.14
C LEU A 455 26.49 -9.35 -0.89
N LYS A 456 25.67 -10.36 -0.66
CA LYS A 456 26.09 -11.76 -0.48
C LYS A 456 25.78 -12.56 -1.73
#